data_248247fe937da55a80260a6a6f02bdc7
#
_entry.id   248247fe937da55a80260a6a6f02bdc7
#
_cell.length_a   1.000
_cell.length_b   1.000
_cell.length_c   1.000
_cell.angle_alpha   90.00
_cell.angle_beta   90.00
_cell.angle_gamma   90.00
#
_symmetry.space_group_name_H-M   'P 1'
#
loop_
_entity.id
_entity.type
_entity.pdbx_description
1 polymer ?
#
loop_
_entity_poly.entity_id
_entity_poly.type
_entity_poly.pdbx_seq_one_letter_code
_entity_poly.pdbx_strand_id
1 'polypeptide(L)'
;MSTGLEAAGETETMTIREALREAMREELRRDEDVFVMGEDVGMFGGVFQVTGDLIEEFGEERIRDTPISEAGFVGAGVGAAATGSRPVVEVMFSDFLGVPMEQIMNQMAKMRYMFGGKTEMPVTIRTTEGGGQRAASQHSGTVHTWFAHFPGIKAVAPGTPAAAKGLLKSAIRSDDPVMVFENKAIYEQEGEVPTDPDFTIPLGEASIEREGEDVTVVATQRLVGETRDLAEEMADEADLEVIDPRSLYPLDTETIAESVRKTGRLVVADESPLSYGTHAEVIARIVEEEFFSLDAPIQRVGVADTHIPFSPTLEDEVIPTGEDIREAIDQVI
;
A
#
# COMPACT_ATOMS: atom_id res chain seq x y z
N MET A 1 -5.59 21.99 1.42
CA MET A 1 -4.41 22.14 2.32
C MET A 1 -3.24 21.53 1.60
N SER A 2 -2.08 22.22 1.54
CA SER A 2 -0.91 21.74 0.82
C SER A 2 -0.54 20.33 1.26
N THR A 3 -0.13 19.48 0.30
CA THR A 3 0.42 18.15 0.56
C THR A 3 1.34 18.22 1.76
N GLY A 4 1.23 17.31 2.72
CA GLY A 4 2.00 17.31 4.00
C GLY A 4 3.54 17.42 3.85
N LEU A 5 4.05 17.52 2.62
CA LEU A 5 5.45 17.76 2.26
C LEU A 5 5.93 19.19 2.52
N GLU A 6 5.05 20.23 2.47
CA GLU A 6 5.50 21.62 2.71
C GLU A 6 5.95 21.88 4.16
N ALA A 7 5.55 21.02 5.10
CA ALA A 7 5.97 21.10 6.50
C ALA A 7 7.22 20.23 6.82
N ALA A 8 7.72 19.45 5.86
CA ALA A 8 8.64 18.34 6.12
C ALA A 8 10.15 18.71 6.08
N GLY A 9 10.54 19.98 5.87
CA GLY A 9 11.94 20.41 5.89
C GLY A 9 12.70 20.10 4.59
N GLU A 10 13.92 19.61 4.68
CA GLU A 10 14.74 19.22 3.51
C GLU A 10 14.20 17.93 2.88
N THR A 11 14.20 17.88 1.55
CA THR A 11 13.81 16.70 0.76
C THR A 11 14.94 16.26 -0.15
N GLU A 12 14.89 15.00 -0.56
CA GLU A 12 15.76 14.41 -1.57
C GLU A 12 14.91 13.61 -2.56
N THR A 13 15.26 13.66 -3.83
CA THR A 13 14.59 12.86 -4.86
C THR A 13 15.01 11.40 -4.72
N MET A 14 14.04 10.51 -4.49
CA MET A 14 14.26 9.05 -4.37
C MET A 14 13.22 8.30 -5.20
N THR A 15 13.57 7.11 -5.64
CA THR A 15 12.60 6.13 -6.11
C THR A 15 11.82 5.52 -4.94
N ILE A 16 10.64 4.93 -5.20
CA ILE A 16 9.90 4.19 -4.17
C ILE A 16 10.77 3.10 -3.53
N ARG A 17 11.54 2.37 -4.34
CA ARG A 17 12.47 1.34 -3.85
C ARG A 17 13.51 1.90 -2.90
N GLU A 18 14.13 3.04 -3.22
CA GLU A 18 15.11 3.70 -2.37
C GLU A 18 14.48 4.24 -1.09
N ALA A 19 13.28 4.82 -1.18
CA ALA A 19 12.52 5.33 -0.05
C ALA A 19 12.17 4.23 0.97
N LEU A 20 11.76 3.04 0.48
CA LEU A 20 11.52 1.86 1.33
C LEU A 20 12.81 1.36 1.99
N ARG A 21 13.93 1.31 1.25
CA ARG A 21 15.23 0.93 1.79
C ARG A 21 15.68 1.90 2.88
N GLU A 22 15.55 3.21 2.61
CA GLU A 22 15.93 4.23 3.59
C GLU A 22 15.05 4.17 4.84
N ALA A 23 13.75 3.93 4.70
CA ALA A 23 12.85 3.69 5.82
C ALA A 23 13.35 2.55 6.73
N MET A 24 13.70 1.40 6.13
CA MET A 24 14.24 0.27 6.90
C MET A 24 15.60 0.60 7.52
N ARG A 25 16.49 1.30 6.80
CA ARG A 25 17.81 1.70 7.30
C ARG A 25 17.69 2.61 8.52
N GLU A 26 16.81 3.61 8.46
CA GLU A 26 16.57 4.53 9.57
C GLU A 26 15.99 3.80 10.81
N GLU A 27 15.03 2.89 10.62
CA GLU A 27 14.45 2.14 11.74
C GLU A 27 15.41 1.08 12.32
N LEU A 28 16.24 0.44 11.49
CA LEU A 28 17.32 -0.45 11.95
C LEU A 28 18.38 0.30 12.77
N ARG A 29 18.70 1.55 12.42
CA ARG A 29 19.61 2.41 13.20
C ARG A 29 18.98 2.88 14.50
N ARG A 30 17.66 3.14 14.47
CA ARG A 30 16.91 3.70 15.59
C ARG A 30 16.65 2.68 16.70
N ASP A 31 16.38 1.43 16.35
CA ASP A 31 15.87 0.40 17.26
C ASP A 31 16.61 -0.92 17.06
N GLU A 32 17.27 -1.42 18.11
CA GLU A 32 18.01 -2.67 18.07
C GLU A 32 17.14 -3.92 17.97
N ASP A 33 15.86 -3.83 18.32
CA ASP A 33 14.89 -4.92 18.22
C ASP A 33 14.33 -5.10 16.81
N VAL A 34 14.53 -4.14 15.89
CA VAL A 34 14.14 -4.24 14.48
C VAL A 34 15.10 -5.14 13.72
N PHE A 35 14.57 -6.10 12.97
CA PHE A 35 15.34 -6.89 12.02
C PHE A 35 14.48 -7.22 10.78
N VAL A 36 15.13 -7.46 9.66
CA VAL A 36 14.50 -7.84 8.39
C VAL A 36 14.73 -9.32 8.15
N MET A 37 13.71 -10.04 7.70
CA MET A 37 13.84 -11.44 7.30
C MET A 37 12.94 -11.77 6.10
N GLY A 38 13.38 -12.69 5.27
CA GLY A 38 12.66 -13.14 4.09
C GLY A 38 13.58 -13.94 3.17
N GLU A 39 13.08 -14.31 2.02
CA GLU A 39 13.84 -15.03 1.02
C GLU A 39 14.73 -14.08 0.23
N ASP A 40 16.04 -14.38 0.16
CA ASP A 40 17.04 -13.60 -0.59
C ASP A 40 17.19 -12.13 -0.17
N VAL A 41 16.65 -11.71 0.98
CA VAL A 41 16.69 -10.31 1.44
C VAL A 41 18.09 -9.85 1.85
N GLY A 42 18.96 -10.77 2.23
CA GLY A 42 20.35 -10.50 2.60
C GLY A 42 21.29 -10.58 1.41
N MET A 43 21.56 -11.79 0.92
CA MET A 43 22.59 -12.03 -0.09
C MET A 43 22.32 -11.32 -1.41
N PHE A 44 21.07 -11.26 -1.85
CA PHE A 44 20.67 -10.67 -3.13
C PHE A 44 19.98 -9.30 -2.99
N GLY A 45 19.71 -8.82 -1.78
CA GLY A 45 19.00 -7.56 -1.55
C GLY A 45 17.51 -7.61 -1.87
N GLY A 46 16.92 -8.82 -1.90
CA GLY A 46 15.56 -9.09 -2.32
C GLY A 46 15.39 -9.16 -3.85
N VAL A 47 14.30 -9.76 -4.31
CA VAL A 47 13.99 -9.94 -5.75
C VAL A 47 13.96 -8.60 -6.50
N PHE A 48 13.51 -7.55 -5.83
CA PHE A 48 13.39 -6.20 -6.39
C PHE A 48 14.45 -5.24 -5.85
N GLN A 49 15.51 -5.73 -5.19
CA GLN A 49 16.61 -4.94 -4.64
C GLN A 49 16.15 -3.88 -3.60
N VAL A 50 15.02 -4.11 -2.92
CA VAL A 50 14.53 -3.16 -1.91
C VAL A 50 15.42 -3.16 -0.67
N THR A 51 15.89 -4.32 -0.22
CA THR A 51 16.81 -4.43 0.93
C THR A 51 18.27 -4.15 0.56
N GLY A 52 18.62 -4.21 -0.74
CA GLY A 52 19.88 -3.75 -1.31
C GLY A 52 21.13 -4.07 -0.47
N ASP A 53 21.80 -3.02 -0.02
CA ASP A 53 23.04 -3.03 0.75
C ASP A 53 22.86 -3.08 2.28
N LEU A 54 21.65 -3.26 2.79
CA LEU A 54 21.39 -3.27 4.25
C LEU A 54 22.21 -4.33 5.00
N ILE A 55 22.44 -5.48 4.38
CA ILE A 55 23.25 -6.55 5.01
C ILE A 55 24.70 -6.12 5.24
N GLU A 56 25.27 -5.26 4.38
CA GLU A 56 26.63 -4.77 4.52
C GLU A 56 26.76 -3.84 5.74
N GLU A 57 25.70 -3.09 6.08
CA GLU A 57 25.68 -2.17 7.22
C GLU A 57 25.29 -2.88 8.53
N PHE A 58 24.30 -3.75 8.51
CA PHE A 58 23.67 -4.32 9.73
C PHE A 58 24.05 -5.77 10.01
N GLY A 59 24.64 -6.48 9.04
CA GLY A 59 25.05 -7.87 9.18
C GLY A 59 23.90 -8.90 9.13
N GLU A 60 24.27 -10.18 9.04
CA GLU A 60 23.34 -11.31 8.87
C GLU A 60 22.41 -11.54 10.08
N GLU A 61 22.75 -11.02 11.25
CA GLU A 61 21.89 -11.11 12.43
C GLU A 61 20.71 -10.16 12.40
N ARG A 62 20.80 -9.09 11.62
CA ARG A 62 19.74 -8.10 11.46
C ARG A 62 19.04 -8.20 10.10
N ILE A 63 19.73 -8.70 9.06
CA ILE A 63 19.19 -8.94 7.72
C ILE A 63 19.34 -10.43 7.43
N ARG A 64 18.24 -11.18 7.51
CA ARG A 64 18.25 -12.65 7.62
C ARG A 64 17.64 -13.30 6.40
N ASP A 65 18.44 -14.00 5.61
CA ASP A 65 17.92 -14.89 4.58
C ASP A 65 17.21 -16.10 5.21
N THR A 66 16.08 -16.48 4.65
CA THR A 66 15.31 -17.65 5.06
C THR A 66 15.24 -18.68 3.93
N PRO A 67 15.04 -19.96 4.25
CA PRO A 67 14.61 -20.94 3.23
C PRO A 67 13.24 -20.56 2.67
N ILE A 68 12.92 -21.07 1.48
CA ILE A 68 11.57 -20.98 0.90
C ILE A 68 10.60 -21.76 1.79
N SER A 69 9.96 -21.06 2.72
CA SER A 69 9.06 -21.63 3.73
C SER A 69 8.25 -20.51 4.40
N GLU A 70 7.34 -19.88 3.68
CA GLU A 70 6.62 -18.68 4.14
C GLU A 70 5.86 -18.93 5.43
N ALA A 71 5.22 -20.09 5.58
CA ALA A 71 4.58 -20.48 6.85
C ALA A 71 5.59 -20.55 8.01
N GLY A 72 6.82 -20.99 7.73
CA GLY A 72 7.89 -21.10 8.71
C GLY A 72 8.42 -19.75 9.14
N PHE A 73 8.86 -18.92 8.20
CA PHE A 73 9.51 -17.66 8.57
C PHE A 73 8.51 -16.57 9.01
N VAL A 74 7.30 -16.51 8.45
CA VAL A 74 6.25 -15.63 8.99
C VAL A 74 5.87 -16.02 10.41
N GLY A 75 5.73 -17.34 10.67
CA GLY A 75 5.51 -17.85 12.03
C GLY A 75 6.65 -17.53 12.99
N ALA A 76 7.90 -17.60 12.53
CA ALA A 76 9.07 -17.19 13.31
C ALA A 76 9.04 -15.68 13.63
N GLY A 77 8.65 -14.84 12.66
CA GLY A 77 8.42 -13.40 12.87
C GLY A 77 7.36 -13.12 13.94
N VAL A 78 6.22 -13.80 13.86
CA VAL A 78 5.15 -13.71 14.89
C VAL A 78 5.67 -14.10 16.26
N GLY A 79 6.43 -15.20 16.35
CA GLY A 79 7.04 -15.65 17.62
C GLY A 79 8.07 -14.65 18.16
N ALA A 80 8.91 -14.07 17.32
CA ALA A 80 9.87 -13.04 17.68
C ALA A 80 9.18 -11.77 18.21
N ALA A 81 8.13 -11.31 17.53
CA ALA A 81 7.34 -10.16 17.98
C ALA A 81 6.68 -10.40 19.34
N ALA A 82 6.13 -11.59 19.57
CA ALA A 82 5.54 -11.97 20.86
C ALA A 82 6.55 -11.98 22.03
N THR A 83 7.85 -11.98 21.73
CA THR A 83 8.95 -11.95 22.70
C THR A 83 9.71 -10.63 22.76
N GLY A 84 9.24 -9.59 22.07
CA GLY A 84 9.72 -8.21 22.20
C GLY A 84 10.55 -7.70 21.03
N SER A 85 10.78 -8.49 19.97
CA SER A 85 11.43 -8.01 18.75
C SER A 85 10.43 -7.34 17.79
N ARG A 86 10.93 -6.55 16.82
CA ARG A 86 10.16 -5.87 15.77
C ARG A 86 10.55 -6.39 14.38
N PRO A 87 10.05 -7.56 13.97
CA PRO A 87 10.37 -8.15 12.67
C PRO A 87 9.71 -7.39 11.52
N VAL A 88 10.51 -7.11 10.49
CA VAL A 88 10.05 -6.76 9.15
C VAL A 88 10.20 -8.02 8.29
N VAL A 89 9.10 -8.61 7.90
CA VAL A 89 9.07 -9.88 7.17
C VAL A 89 8.71 -9.60 5.72
N GLU A 90 9.59 -9.97 4.79
CA GLU A 90 9.30 -9.85 3.36
C GLU A 90 8.76 -11.19 2.81
N VAL A 91 7.57 -11.12 2.22
CA VAL A 91 7.01 -12.17 1.34
C VAL A 91 7.02 -11.57 -0.05
N MET A 92 7.88 -12.07 -0.93
CA MET A 92 8.26 -11.39 -2.17
C MET A 92 7.11 -11.10 -3.14
N PHE A 93 6.02 -11.88 -3.12
CA PHE A 93 4.81 -11.66 -3.92
C PHE A 93 3.56 -11.90 -3.07
N SER A 94 2.57 -11.05 -3.21
CA SER A 94 1.32 -11.14 -2.47
C SER A 94 0.53 -12.43 -2.75
N ASP A 95 0.69 -13.01 -3.93
CA ASP A 95 0.13 -14.31 -4.29
C ASP A 95 0.58 -15.43 -3.34
N PHE A 96 1.78 -15.31 -2.75
CA PHE A 96 2.35 -16.30 -1.83
C PHE A 96 1.84 -16.14 -0.39
N LEU A 97 1.17 -15.04 -0.06
CA LEU A 97 0.56 -14.85 1.26
C LEU A 97 -0.48 -15.92 1.62
N GLY A 98 -1.01 -16.64 0.62
CA GLY A 98 -1.85 -17.81 0.85
C GLY A 98 -1.15 -18.93 1.63
N VAL A 99 0.19 -19.04 1.54
CA VAL A 99 0.97 -20.10 2.25
C VAL A 99 1.03 -19.83 3.75
N PRO A 100 1.41 -18.63 4.26
CA PRO A 100 1.43 -18.32 5.68
C PRO A 100 0.09 -17.80 6.24
N MET A 101 -1.02 -17.99 5.54
CA MET A 101 -2.32 -17.41 5.92
C MET A 101 -2.73 -17.76 7.35
N GLU A 102 -2.43 -18.97 7.83
CA GLU A 102 -2.71 -19.38 9.21
C GLU A 102 -1.93 -18.52 10.22
N GLN A 103 -0.63 -18.30 9.97
CA GLN A 103 0.23 -17.48 10.82
C GLN A 103 -0.22 -16.03 10.87
N ILE A 104 -0.70 -15.52 9.74
CA ILE A 104 -1.19 -14.12 9.63
C ILE A 104 -2.57 -14.02 10.28
N MET A 105 -3.55 -14.80 9.81
CA MET A 105 -4.95 -14.66 10.18
C MET A 105 -5.25 -15.12 11.61
N ASN A 106 -4.67 -16.24 12.05
CA ASN A 106 -4.98 -16.84 13.35
C ASN A 106 -3.98 -16.46 14.45
N GLN A 107 -2.69 -16.33 14.12
CA GLN A 107 -1.69 -16.02 15.14
C GLN A 107 -1.47 -14.51 15.22
N MET A 108 -0.95 -13.88 14.17
CA MET A 108 -0.60 -12.45 14.15
C MET A 108 -1.80 -11.56 14.47
N ALA A 109 -2.91 -11.72 13.76
CA ALA A 109 -4.09 -10.87 13.88
C ALA A 109 -4.79 -10.98 15.25
N LYS A 110 -4.76 -12.16 15.89
CA LYS A 110 -5.62 -12.46 17.05
C LYS A 110 -4.87 -12.53 18.37
N MET A 111 -3.55 -12.71 18.36
CA MET A 111 -2.79 -13.00 19.58
C MET A 111 -2.93 -11.90 20.62
N ARG A 112 -2.80 -10.62 20.24
CA ARG A 112 -2.98 -9.50 21.16
C ARG A 112 -4.37 -9.51 21.83
N TYR A 113 -5.43 -9.75 21.05
CA TYR A 113 -6.80 -9.85 21.56
C TYR A 113 -6.96 -11.03 22.50
N MET A 114 -6.46 -12.22 22.12
CA MET A 114 -6.60 -13.45 22.91
C MET A 114 -5.86 -13.40 24.24
N PHE A 115 -4.76 -12.67 24.32
CA PHE A 115 -4.02 -12.43 25.56
C PHE A 115 -4.48 -11.18 26.34
N GLY A 116 -5.65 -10.63 25.99
CA GLY A 116 -6.26 -9.52 26.72
C GLY A 116 -5.46 -8.22 26.61
N GLY A 117 -4.79 -7.98 25.50
CA GLY A 117 -4.00 -6.78 25.24
C GLY A 117 -2.62 -6.74 25.91
N LYS A 118 -2.22 -7.81 26.59
CA LYS A 118 -0.94 -7.84 27.32
C LYS A 118 0.29 -8.11 26.44
N THR A 119 0.07 -8.66 25.26
CA THR A 119 1.13 -8.93 24.28
C THR A 119 0.99 -7.94 23.14
N GLU A 120 2.03 -7.20 22.85
CA GLU A 120 2.17 -6.46 21.61
C GLU A 120 2.46 -7.43 20.46
N MET A 121 2.17 -7.01 19.24
CA MET A 121 2.40 -7.81 18.05
C MET A 121 2.98 -6.93 16.93
N PRO A 122 4.18 -6.35 17.15
CA PRO A 122 4.81 -5.39 16.23
C PRO A 122 5.41 -6.10 15.01
N VAL A 123 4.59 -6.79 14.22
CA VAL A 123 5.02 -7.45 12.98
C VAL A 123 4.68 -6.55 11.80
N THR A 124 5.68 -6.21 10.99
CA THR A 124 5.48 -5.61 9.69
C THR A 124 5.70 -6.66 8.61
N ILE A 125 4.69 -6.91 7.77
CA ILE A 125 4.87 -7.76 6.58
C ILE A 125 4.87 -6.86 5.35
N ARG A 126 5.95 -6.93 4.57
CA ARG A 126 6.09 -6.30 3.26
C ARG A 126 5.87 -7.32 2.16
N THR A 127 5.16 -6.93 1.12
CA THR A 127 4.93 -7.79 -0.04
C THR A 127 4.69 -6.97 -1.29
N THR A 128 5.04 -7.52 -2.46
CA THR A 128 4.75 -6.86 -3.73
C THR A 128 3.47 -7.38 -4.34
N GLU A 129 2.76 -6.51 -5.04
CA GLU A 129 1.53 -6.84 -5.77
C GLU A 129 1.41 -6.08 -7.09
N GLY A 130 0.30 -6.27 -7.79
CA GLY A 130 -0.02 -5.57 -9.03
C GLY A 130 0.57 -6.22 -10.29
N GLY A 131 0.01 -5.86 -11.44
CA GLY A 131 0.45 -6.31 -12.77
C GLY A 131 1.48 -5.39 -13.41
N GLY A 132 1.59 -5.47 -14.75
CA GLY A 132 2.42 -4.58 -15.58
C GLY A 132 3.86 -5.03 -15.80
N GLN A 133 4.31 -6.11 -15.17
CA GLN A 133 5.67 -6.62 -15.31
C GLN A 133 5.80 -7.97 -16.05
N ARG A 134 4.72 -8.40 -16.70
CA ARG A 134 4.71 -9.67 -17.49
C ARG A 134 5.08 -10.89 -16.63
N ALA A 135 4.67 -10.88 -15.36
CA ALA A 135 5.03 -11.91 -14.39
C ALA A 135 4.00 -13.05 -14.29
N ALA A 136 2.96 -13.02 -15.11
CA ALA A 136 1.85 -13.97 -15.14
C ALA A 136 1.01 -14.00 -13.84
N SER A 137 0.00 -14.86 -13.82
CA SER A 137 -1.04 -14.89 -12.79
C SER A 137 -0.56 -15.10 -11.36
N GLN A 138 0.52 -15.89 -11.18
CA GLN A 138 1.03 -16.25 -9.85
C GLN A 138 1.95 -15.19 -9.22
N HIS A 139 2.22 -14.09 -9.93
CA HIS A 139 3.14 -13.03 -9.49
C HIS A 139 2.57 -11.63 -9.77
N SER A 140 1.28 -11.52 -10.08
CA SER A 140 0.65 -10.27 -10.50
C SER A 140 -0.70 -10.01 -9.80
N GLY A 141 -1.03 -10.81 -8.81
CA GLY A 141 -2.27 -10.64 -8.04
C GLY A 141 -2.22 -9.38 -7.17
N THR A 142 -3.42 -8.81 -6.93
CA THR A 142 -3.64 -7.76 -5.95
C THR A 142 -4.61 -8.30 -4.91
N VAL A 143 -4.07 -8.61 -3.71
CA VAL A 143 -4.81 -9.34 -2.67
C VAL A 143 -4.94 -8.59 -1.35
N HIS A 144 -4.57 -7.34 -1.30
CA HIS A 144 -4.57 -6.51 -0.09
C HIS A 144 -5.93 -6.46 0.62
N THR A 145 -7.04 -6.55 -0.12
CA THR A 145 -8.40 -6.64 0.43
C THR A 145 -8.60 -7.81 1.38
N TRP A 146 -7.94 -8.95 1.16
CA TRP A 146 -8.04 -10.08 2.08
C TRP A 146 -7.56 -9.72 3.48
N PHE A 147 -6.50 -8.91 3.58
CA PHE A 147 -5.85 -8.55 4.84
C PHE A 147 -6.51 -7.35 5.50
N ALA A 148 -7.01 -6.39 4.73
CA ALA A 148 -7.86 -5.31 5.24
C ALA A 148 -9.18 -5.83 5.87
N HIS A 149 -9.64 -7.02 5.46
CA HIS A 149 -10.82 -7.69 6.03
C HIS A 149 -10.60 -8.28 7.43
N PHE A 150 -9.35 -8.63 7.80
CA PHE A 150 -9.09 -9.30 9.09
C PHE A 150 -8.96 -8.31 10.25
N PRO A 151 -9.87 -8.34 11.27
CA PRO A 151 -9.68 -7.54 12.47
C PRO A 151 -8.35 -7.84 13.17
N GLY A 152 -7.64 -6.78 13.56
CA GLY A 152 -6.33 -6.88 14.23
C GLY A 152 -5.12 -6.71 13.30
N ILE A 153 -5.35 -6.49 12.00
CA ILE A 153 -4.31 -6.16 11.02
C ILE A 153 -4.61 -4.77 10.45
N LYS A 154 -3.59 -3.94 10.32
CA LYS A 154 -3.64 -2.71 9.51
C LYS A 154 -3.06 -3.01 8.13
N ALA A 155 -3.58 -2.37 7.09
CA ALA A 155 -3.14 -2.58 5.70
C ALA A 155 -2.91 -1.23 5.02
N VAL A 156 -1.73 -1.04 4.45
CA VAL A 156 -1.34 0.18 3.72
C VAL A 156 -0.82 -0.14 2.33
N ALA A 157 -1.04 0.77 1.38
CA ALA A 157 -0.69 0.60 -0.02
C ALA A 157 -0.17 1.95 -0.60
N PRO A 158 1.12 2.29 -0.37
CA PRO A 158 1.68 3.57 -0.78
C PRO A 158 1.70 3.76 -2.31
N GLY A 159 1.31 4.95 -2.77
CA GLY A 159 1.34 5.36 -4.18
C GLY A 159 2.49 6.30 -4.56
N THR A 160 3.26 6.82 -3.57
CA THR A 160 4.35 7.77 -3.79
C THR A 160 5.59 7.41 -2.96
N PRO A 161 6.82 7.90 -3.34
CA PRO A 161 8.03 7.66 -2.56
C PRO A 161 7.94 8.16 -1.11
N ALA A 162 7.40 9.34 -0.88
CA ALA A 162 7.20 9.88 0.47
C ALA A 162 6.24 9.00 1.30
N ALA A 163 5.13 8.56 0.68
CA ALA A 163 4.19 7.64 1.32
C ALA A 163 4.85 6.30 1.64
N ALA A 164 5.66 5.75 0.74
CA ALA A 164 6.40 4.52 0.95
C ALA A 164 7.33 4.60 2.17
N LYS A 165 8.14 5.66 2.28
CA LYS A 165 9.00 5.90 3.45
C LYS A 165 8.18 6.08 4.73
N GLY A 166 7.26 7.03 4.72
CA GLY A 166 6.52 7.42 5.93
C GLY A 166 5.63 6.32 6.49
N LEU A 167 4.91 5.60 5.64
CA LEU A 167 4.02 4.51 6.05
C LEU A 167 4.81 3.28 6.53
N LEU A 168 5.91 2.90 5.86
CA LEU A 168 6.73 1.78 6.30
C LEU A 168 7.35 2.05 7.68
N LYS A 169 7.84 3.26 7.94
CA LYS A 169 8.33 3.64 9.27
C LYS A 169 7.22 3.59 10.32
N SER A 170 6.02 4.09 10.00
CA SER A 170 4.86 3.98 10.89
C SER A 170 4.45 2.54 11.14
N ALA A 171 4.56 1.68 10.13
CA ALA A 171 4.29 0.25 10.25
C ALA A 171 5.28 -0.42 11.23
N ILE A 172 6.59 -0.16 11.06
CA ILE A 172 7.64 -0.72 11.93
C ILE A 172 7.51 -0.22 13.38
N ARG A 173 7.09 1.04 13.58
CA ARG A 173 6.87 1.63 14.91
C ARG A 173 5.55 1.21 15.56
N SER A 174 4.62 0.59 14.81
CA SER A 174 3.33 0.15 15.33
C SER A 174 3.49 -1.02 16.30
N ASP A 175 2.73 -1.02 17.40
CA ASP A 175 2.63 -2.15 18.33
C ASP A 175 1.56 -3.19 17.91
N ASP A 176 0.88 -2.91 16.79
CA ASP A 176 -0.08 -3.80 16.13
C ASP A 176 0.45 -4.24 14.77
N PRO A 177 -0.01 -5.40 14.26
CA PRO A 177 0.43 -5.90 12.96
C PRO A 177 0.07 -4.96 11.80
N VAL A 178 1.01 -4.78 10.88
CA VAL A 178 0.80 -3.98 9.67
C VAL A 178 1.26 -4.76 8.44
N MET A 179 0.40 -4.79 7.41
CA MET A 179 0.73 -5.26 6.07
C MET A 179 1.02 -4.06 5.18
N VAL A 180 2.17 -4.06 4.50
CA VAL A 180 2.58 -3.03 3.54
C VAL A 180 2.58 -3.65 2.15
N PHE A 181 1.66 -3.22 1.31
CA PHE A 181 1.48 -3.70 -0.06
C PHE A 181 2.16 -2.75 -1.03
N GLU A 182 3.15 -3.22 -1.74
CA GLU A 182 4.01 -2.43 -2.61
C GLU A 182 3.73 -2.77 -4.08
N ASN A 183 3.32 -1.80 -4.87
CA ASN A 183 3.13 -2.05 -6.30
C ASN A 183 4.49 -2.08 -7.00
N LYS A 184 4.87 -3.25 -7.49
CA LYS A 184 6.19 -3.44 -8.12
C LYS A 184 6.38 -2.69 -9.44
N ALA A 185 5.30 -2.29 -10.09
CA ALA A 185 5.39 -1.54 -11.34
C ALA A 185 5.90 -0.11 -11.15
N ILE A 186 5.75 0.45 -9.93
CA ILE A 186 6.16 1.83 -9.62
C ILE A 186 7.43 1.92 -8.76
N TYR A 187 8.17 0.83 -8.56
CA TYR A 187 9.40 0.88 -7.76
C TYR A 187 10.45 1.89 -8.26
N GLU A 188 10.49 2.17 -9.56
CA GLU A 188 11.38 3.18 -10.17
C GLU A 188 10.75 4.57 -10.26
N GLN A 189 9.51 4.77 -9.78
CA GLN A 189 8.90 6.09 -9.75
C GLN A 189 9.65 6.97 -8.75
N GLU A 190 10.12 8.12 -9.24
CA GLU A 190 10.83 9.13 -8.47
C GLU A 190 9.87 10.16 -7.85
N GLY A 191 10.28 10.74 -6.72
CA GLY A 191 9.58 11.86 -6.08
C GLY A 191 10.36 12.40 -4.89
N GLU A 192 9.92 13.54 -4.39
CA GLU A 192 10.51 14.20 -3.23
C GLU A 192 10.20 13.44 -1.94
N VAL A 193 11.22 13.12 -1.17
CA VAL A 193 11.12 12.37 0.09
C VAL A 193 11.79 13.17 1.21
N PRO A 194 11.10 13.43 2.33
CA PRO A 194 11.71 14.10 3.47
C PRO A 194 12.93 13.35 4.01
N THR A 195 14.02 14.10 4.28
CA THR A 195 15.26 13.55 4.81
C THR A 195 15.27 13.48 6.34
N ASP A 196 14.27 14.05 7.01
CA ASP A 196 14.13 13.96 8.47
C ASP A 196 13.99 12.48 8.90
N PRO A 197 14.90 11.96 9.73
CA PRO A 197 14.84 10.58 10.24
C PRO A 197 13.63 10.32 11.15
N ASP A 198 12.95 11.35 11.61
CA ASP A 198 11.70 11.22 12.38
C ASP A 198 10.43 11.34 11.51
N PHE A 199 10.58 11.62 10.22
CA PHE A 199 9.45 11.67 9.28
C PHE A 199 8.67 10.34 9.28
N THR A 200 7.39 10.43 9.52
CA THR A 200 6.42 9.32 9.44
C THR A 200 5.09 9.83 8.90
N ILE A 201 4.28 8.95 8.36
CA ILE A 201 2.90 9.23 7.98
C ILE A 201 1.98 8.39 8.85
N PRO A 202 1.01 8.99 9.57
CA PRO A 202 0.07 8.25 10.40
C PRO A 202 -0.72 7.22 9.57
N LEU A 203 -0.92 6.04 10.16
CA LEU A 203 -1.75 5.00 9.53
C LEU A 203 -3.23 5.39 9.65
N GLY A 204 -3.92 5.46 8.51
CA GLY A 204 -5.32 5.86 8.46
C GLY A 204 -5.55 7.31 8.04
N GLU A 205 -4.52 8.00 7.52
CA GLU A 205 -4.64 9.33 6.94
C GLU A 205 -4.45 9.28 5.42
N ALA A 206 -5.44 9.74 4.67
CA ALA A 206 -5.38 9.91 3.22
C ALA A 206 -4.55 11.13 2.83
N SER A 207 -4.23 11.24 1.55
CA SER A 207 -3.59 12.42 0.95
C SER A 207 -4.43 12.95 -0.19
N ILE A 208 -4.67 14.27 -0.20
CA ILE A 208 -5.16 14.95 -1.39
C ILE A 208 -3.93 15.28 -2.23
N GLU A 209 -3.75 14.49 -3.30
CA GLU A 209 -2.61 14.62 -4.21
C GLU A 209 -2.80 15.76 -5.21
N ARG A 210 -4.06 16.11 -5.49
CA ARG A 210 -4.47 17.27 -6.28
C ARG A 210 -5.84 17.75 -5.80
N GLU A 211 -5.96 19.04 -5.53
CA GLU A 211 -7.25 19.71 -5.25
C GLU A 211 -8.06 19.83 -6.54
N GLY A 212 -9.39 19.70 -6.46
CA GLY A 212 -10.32 19.87 -7.57
C GLY A 212 -11.76 20.05 -7.09
N GLU A 213 -12.67 20.47 -7.99
CA GLU A 213 -14.02 20.88 -7.63
C GLU A 213 -15.13 20.06 -8.34
N ASP A 214 -14.80 19.29 -9.40
CA ASP A 214 -15.82 18.66 -10.24
C ASP A 214 -16.02 17.17 -9.98
N VAL A 215 -14.95 16.39 -9.77
CA VAL A 215 -14.99 14.93 -9.56
C VAL A 215 -13.96 14.51 -8.53
N THR A 216 -14.37 13.77 -7.52
CA THR A 216 -13.46 13.06 -6.62
C THR A 216 -13.01 11.75 -7.26
N VAL A 217 -11.70 11.55 -7.39
CA VAL A 217 -11.10 10.28 -7.82
C VAL A 217 -10.25 9.73 -6.69
N VAL A 218 -10.69 8.63 -6.08
CA VAL A 218 -9.90 7.88 -5.11
C VAL A 218 -9.12 6.82 -5.87
N ALA A 219 -7.80 6.92 -5.85
CA ALA A 219 -6.91 5.99 -6.55
C ALA A 219 -5.87 5.39 -5.61
N THR A 220 -5.47 4.14 -5.84
CA THR A 220 -4.45 3.46 -5.04
C THR A 220 -3.17 3.23 -5.83
N GLN A 221 -2.04 3.25 -5.14
CA GLN A 221 -0.74 2.83 -5.67
C GLN A 221 -0.40 3.46 -7.04
N ARG A 222 -0.19 2.64 -8.10
CA ARG A 222 0.17 3.09 -9.46
C ARG A 222 -0.87 4.05 -10.04
N LEU A 223 -2.15 3.79 -9.79
CA LEU A 223 -3.24 4.58 -10.34
C LEU A 223 -3.30 6.00 -9.76
N VAL A 224 -2.63 6.28 -8.63
CA VAL A 224 -2.49 7.66 -8.10
C VAL A 224 -1.73 8.54 -9.09
N GLY A 225 -0.57 8.09 -9.55
CA GLY A 225 0.25 8.81 -10.52
C GLY A 225 -0.49 8.99 -11.84
N GLU A 226 -1.07 7.92 -12.38
CA GLU A 226 -1.83 7.96 -13.62
C GLU A 226 -3.05 8.90 -13.53
N THR A 227 -3.74 8.94 -12.38
CA THR A 227 -4.87 9.87 -12.17
C THR A 227 -4.40 11.32 -12.10
N ARG A 228 -3.24 11.59 -11.50
CA ARG A 228 -2.67 12.95 -11.48
C ARG A 228 -2.32 13.43 -12.89
N ASP A 229 -1.67 12.59 -13.69
CA ASP A 229 -1.33 12.90 -15.07
C ASP A 229 -2.62 13.15 -15.89
N LEU A 230 -3.62 12.27 -15.73
CA LEU A 230 -4.93 12.44 -16.36
C LEU A 230 -5.63 13.74 -15.93
N ALA A 231 -5.52 14.15 -14.67
CA ALA A 231 -6.12 15.39 -14.17
C ALA A 231 -5.53 16.64 -14.84
N GLU A 232 -4.23 16.61 -15.18
CA GLU A 232 -3.60 17.70 -15.94
C GLU A 232 -4.08 17.68 -17.40
N GLU A 233 -4.25 16.51 -18.02
CA GLU A 233 -4.76 16.38 -19.39
C GLU A 233 -6.22 16.84 -19.51
N MET A 234 -7.04 16.57 -18.48
CA MET A 234 -8.46 16.92 -18.45
C MET A 234 -8.77 18.31 -17.90
N ALA A 235 -7.78 19.12 -17.56
CA ALA A 235 -7.98 20.40 -16.85
C ALA A 235 -8.94 21.40 -17.53
N ASP A 236 -9.09 21.31 -18.85
CA ASP A 236 -10.06 22.12 -19.62
C ASP A 236 -11.47 21.49 -19.67
N GLU A 237 -11.64 20.24 -19.23
CA GLU A 237 -12.89 19.46 -19.31
C GLU A 237 -13.53 19.27 -17.93
N ALA A 238 -12.71 18.90 -16.91
CA ALA A 238 -13.13 18.67 -15.53
C ALA A 238 -11.98 18.93 -14.55
N ASP A 239 -12.29 19.52 -13.39
CA ASP A 239 -11.34 19.77 -12.31
C ASP A 239 -11.38 18.62 -11.29
N LEU A 240 -10.43 17.69 -11.43
CA LEU A 240 -10.39 16.44 -10.65
C LEU A 240 -9.69 16.64 -9.30
N GLU A 241 -10.36 16.24 -8.22
CA GLU A 241 -9.72 16.04 -6.92
C GLU A 241 -9.19 14.61 -6.81
N VAL A 242 -7.88 14.46 -6.65
CA VAL A 242 -7.20 13.16 -6.60
C VAL A 242 -6.83 12.83 -5.16
N ILE A 243 -7.33 11.71 -4.66
CA ILE A 243 -7.07 11.24 -3.30
C ILE A 243 -6.35 9.89 -3.33
N ASP A 244 -5.17 9.83 -2.69
CA ASP A 244 -4.51 8.58 -2.30
C ASP A 244 -4.96 8.20 -0.89
N PRO A 245 -5.72 7.13 -0.69
CA PRO A 245 -6.13 6.70 0.65
C PRO A 245 -4.96 6.22 1.48
N ARG A 246 -3.83 5.83 0.87
CA ARG A 246 -2.60 5.33 1.51
C ARG A 246 -2.81 4.15 2.46
N SER A 247 -3.88 4.19 3.25
CA SER A 247 -4.31 3.15 4.19
C SER A 247 -5.63 2.54 3.74
N LEU A 248 -5.63 1.22 3.52
CA LEU A 248 -6.83 0.47 3.20
C LEU A 248 -7.62 0.12 4.47
N TYR A 249 -6.89 -0.08 5.58
CA TYR A 249 -7.44 -0.23 6.92
C TYR A 249 -6.42 0.24 7.97
N PRO A 250 -6.80 1.20 8.86
CA PRO A 250 -8.05 1.95 8.82
C PRO A 250 -8.13 2.86 7.58
N LEU A 251 -9.32 3.01 7.02
CA LEU A 251 -9.59 3.90 5.88
C LEU A 251 -9.96 5.29 6.40
N ASP A 252 -9.39 6.33 5.81
CA ASP A 252 -9.76 7.73 6.05
C ASP A 252 -11.05 8.07 5.28
N THR A 253 -12.18 7.65 5.83
CA THR A 253 -13.48 7.88 5.21
C THR A 253 -13.86 9.38 5.22
N GLU A 254 -13.44 10.13 6.26
CA GLU A 254 -13.81 11.54 6.39
C GLU A 254 -13.21 12.40 5.29
N THR A 255 -11.92 12.24 4.98
CA THR A 255 -11.27 12.98 3.87
C THR A 255 -11.97 12.71 2.54
N ILE A 256 -12.34 11.45 2.26
CA ILE A 256 -13.06 11.10 1.04
C ILE A 256 -14.49 11.68 1.05
N ALA A 257 -15.17 11.63 2.19
CA ALA A 257 -16.52 12.16 2.35
C ALA A 257 -16.56 13.69 2.18
N GLU A 258 -15.58 14.42 2.74
CA GLU A 258 -15.44 15.87 2.54
C GLU A 258 -15.29 16.24 1.07
N SER A 259 -14.47 15.50 0.34
CA SER A 259 -14.29 15.65 -1.10
C SER A 259 -15.59 15.40 -1.87
N VAL A 260 -16.29 14.30 -1.57
CA VAL A 260 -17.57 13.97 -2.23
C VAL A 260 -18.65 15.00 -1.94
N ARG A 261 -18.70 15.57 -0.72
CA ARG A 261 -19.62 16.70 -0.41
C ARG A 261 -19.37 17.92 -1.29
N LYS A 262 -18.11 18.15 -1.65
CA LYS A 262 -17.69 19.27 -2.52
C LYS A 262 -18.01 19.00 -3.98
N THR A 263 -17.64 17.84 -4.50
CA THR A 263 -17.68 17.50 -5.94
C THR A 263 -19.00 16.90 -6.40
N GLY A 264 -19.73 16.21 -5.52
CA GLY A 264 -20.95 15.46 -5.83
C GLY A 264 -20.73 14.19 -6.68
N ARG A 265 -19.50 13.87 -7.06
CA ARG A 265 -19.16 12.77 -7.98
C ARG A 265 -17.98 11.96 -7.48
N LEU A 266 -18.06 10.63 -7.64
CA LEU A 266 -17.01 9.73 -7.15
C LEU A 266 -16.65 8.66 -8.18
N VAL A 267 -15.36 8.55 -8.45
CA VAL A 267 -14.72 7.43 -9.14
C VAL A 267 -13.73 6.78 -8.18
N VAL A 268 -13.71 5.43 -8.10
CA VAL A 268 -12.74 4.71 -7.26
C VAL A 268 -11.97 3.74 -8.13
N ALA A 269 -10.65 3.91 -8.18
CA ALA A 269 -9.72 3.15 -9.01
C ALA A 269 -8.72 2.35 -8.17
N ASP A 270 -8.68 1.04 -8.36
CA ASP A 270 -7.80 0.12 -7.62
C ASP A 270 -7.49 -1.13 -8.47
N GLU A 271 -6.27 -1.65 -8.42
CA GLU A 271 -5.90 -2.85 -9.20
C GLU A 271 -6.47 -4.17 -8.65
N SER A 272 -7.25 -4.16 -7.57
CA SER A 272 -7.96 -5.37 -7.15
C SER A 272 -9.08 -5.75 -8.13
N PRO A 273 -9.50 -7.02 -8.15
CA PRO A 273 -10.66 -7.44 -8.93
C PRO A 273 -11.91 -6.62 -8.62
N LEU A 274 -12.76 -6.38 -9.63
CA LEU A 274 -14.04 -5.66 -9.45
C LEU A 274 -14.97 -6.34 -8.46
N SER A 275 -14.87 -7.67 -8.32
CA SER A 275 -15.59 -8.42 -7.30
C SER A 275 -14.83 -8.41 -5.97
N TYR A 276 -15.44 -7.82 -4.95
CA TYR A 276 -14.89 -7.74 -3.59
C TYR A 276 -13.57 -6.95 -3.46
N GLY A 277 -13.26 -6.07 -4.41
CA GLY A 277 -12.08 -5.20 -4.34
C GLY A 277 -12.25 -4.05 -3.35
N THR A 278 -11.15 -3.33 -3.06
CA THR A 278 -11.09 -2.17 -2.15
C THR A 278 -12.11 -1.09 -2.50
N HIS A 279 -12.31 -0.84 -3.80
CA HIS A 279 -13.29 0.11 -4.30
C HIS A 279 -14.72 -0.19 -3.81
N ALA A 280 -15.07 -1.45 -3.58
CA ALA A 280 -16.40 -1.81 -3.06
C ALA A 280 -16.60 -1.36 -1.61
N GLU A 281 -15.58 -1.45 -0.76
CA GLU A 281 -15.64 -0.99 0.63
C GLU A 281 -15.64 0.54 0.70
N VAL A 282 -14.81 1.23 -0.08
CA VAL A 282 -14.79 2.70 -0.16
C VAL A 282 -16.19 3.21 -0.53
N ILE A 283 -16.77 2.66 -1.59
CA ILE A 283 -18.12 3.03 -2.04
C ILE A 283 -19.18 2.76 -0.98
N ALA A 284 -19.13 1.59 -0.33
CA ALA A 284 -20.11 1.25 0.70
C ALA A 284 -20.11 2.28 1.83
N ARG A 285 -18.93 2.66 2.34
CA ARG A 285 -18.79 3.68 3.40
C ARG A 285 -19.28 5.05 2.95
N ILE A 286 -18.91 5.49 1.76
CA ILE A 286 -19.37 6.79 1.24
C ILE A 286 -20.88 6.80 1.00
N VAL A 287 -21.47 5.74 0.48
CA VAL A 287 -22.93 5.65 0.32
C VAL A 287 -23.66 5.65 1.64
N GLU A 288 -23.11 5.03 2.69
CA GLU A 288 -23.71 5.07 4.05
C GLU A 288 -23.74 6.48 4.63
N GLU A 289 -22.72 7.30 4.38
CA GLU A 289 -22.56 8.63 4.97
C GLU A 289 -23.06 9.76 4.05
N GLU A 290 -22.81 9.66 2.74
CA GLU A 290 -22.94 10.76 1.77
C GLU A 290 -23.88 10.45 0.59
N PHE A 291 -24.79 9.49 0.71
CA PHE A 291 -25.72 9.15 -0.37
C PHE A 291 -26.44 10.37 -0.99
N PHE A 292 -26.84 11.33 -0.18
CA PHE A 292 -27.56 12.52 -0.63
C PHE A 292 -26.67 13.65 -1.15
N SER A 293 -25.35 13.51 -1.05
CA SER A 293 -24.38 14.42 -1.62
C SER A 293 -23.97 14.02 -3.04
N LEU A 294 -24.39 12.84 -3.51
CA LEU A 294 -24.05 12.32 -4.83
C LEU A 294 -25.01 12.85 -5.90
N ASP A 295 -24.46 13.44 -6.95
CA ASP A 295 -25.17 13.96 -8.12
C ASP A 295 -25.20 12.96 -9.29
N ALA A 296 -24.32 11.93 -9.27
CA ALA A 296 -24.18 10.92 -10.31
C ALA A 296 -23.97 9.51 -9.71
N PRO A 297 -24.21 8.42 -10.49
CA PRO A 297 -23.85 7.08 -10.09
C PRO A 297 -22.33 6.94 -9.91
N ILE A 298 -21.88 6.33 -8.82
CA ILE A 298 -20.47 6.09 -8.57
C ILE A 298 -19.90 5.09 -9.59
N GLN A 299 -18.69 5.34 -10.09
CA GLN A 299 -17.98 4.44 -11.00
C GLN A 299 -16.80 3.73 -10.29
N ARG A 300 -16.49 2.51 -10.75
CA ARG A 300 -15.37 1.70 -10.28
C ARG A 300 -14.48 1.32 -11.43
N VAL A 301 -13.19 1.48 -11.23
CA VAL A 301 -12.14 1.03 -12.14
C VAL A 301 -11.29 -0.03 -11.42
N GLY A 302 -11.14 -1.20 -12.01
CA GLY A 302 -10.40 -2.32 -11.43
C GLY A 302 -10.21 -3.45 -12.42
N VAL A 303 -9.48 -4.48 -12.02
CA VAL A 303 -9.28 -5.67 -12.84
C VAL A 303 -10.60 -6.44 -12.99
N ALA A 304 -10.93 -6.87 -14.20
CA ALA A 304 -12.05 -7.76 -14.45
C ALA A 304 -11.88 -9.10 -13.70
N ASP A 305 -12.95 -9.87 -13.50
CA ASP A 305 -12.91 -11.17 -12.80
C ASP A 305 -12.15 -12.23 -13.63
N THR A 306 -10.85 -12.00 -13.81
CA THR A 306 -9.94 -12.89 -14.53
C THR A 306 -8.56 -12.87 -13.90
N HIS A 307 -7.74 -13.87 -14.18
CA HIS A 307 -6.33 -13.88 -13.83
C HIS A 307 -5.52 -12.98 -14.75
N ILE A 308 -4.48 -12.35 -14.23
CA ILE A 308 -3.56 -11.54 -15.03
C ILE A 308 -2.81 -12.46 -16.01
N PRO A 309 -2.89 -12.22 -17.34
CA PRO A 309 -2.25 -13.05 -18.35
C PRO A 309 -0.73 -12.84 -18.41
N PHE A 310 0.00 -13.81 -19.01
CA PHE A 310 1.43 -13.68 -19.26
C PHE A 310 1.72 -12.87 -20.55
N SER A 311 0.84 -12.98 -21.56
CA SER A 311 1.02 -12.27 -22.83
C SER A 311 0.92 -10.75 -22.60
N PRO A 312 1.94 -9.96 -23.05
CA PRO A 312 1.91 -8.50 -22.86
C PRO A 312 0.61 -7.85 -23.35
N THR A 313 0.19 -8.19 -24.56
CA THR A 313 -1.05 -7.62 -25.13
C THR A 313 -2.31 -7.95 -24.31
N LEU A 314 -2.37 -9.16 -23.74
CA LEU A 314 -3.52 -9.55 -22.93
C LEU A 314 -3.43 -8.98 -21.51
N GLU A 315 -2.23 -8.83 -20.98
CA GLU A 315 -2.02 -8.17 -19.67
C GLU A 315 -2.43 -6.69 -19.75
N ASP A 316 -2.03 -5.99 -20.83
CA ASP A 316 -2.39 -4.58 -21.06
C ASP A 316 -3.91 -4.36 -21.21
N GLU A 317 -4.67 -5.36 -21.69
CA GLU A 317 -6.12 -5.32 -21.79
C GLU A 317 -6.87 -5.57 -20.46
N VAL A 318 -6.16 -6.08 -19.44
CA VAL A 318 -6.78 -6.51 -18.17
C VAL A 318 -6.47 -5.56 -17.03
N ILE A 319 -5.26 -4.98 -17.04
CA ILE A 319 -4.82 -4.06 -15.98
C ILE A 319 -5.45 -2.69 -16.21
N PRO A 320 -6.13 -2.10 -15.19
CA PRO A 320 -6.72 -0.78 -15.31
C PRO A 320 -5.65 0.29 -15.56
N THR A 321 -5.99 1.29 -16.36
CA THR A 321 -5.11 2.39 -16.79
C THR A 321 -5.78 3.75 -16.57
N GLY A 322 -5.04 4.84 -16.79
CA GLY A 322 -5.59 6.20 -16.81
C GLY A 322 -6.74 6.38 -17.81
N GLU A 323 -6.73 5.65 -18.95
CA GLU A 323 -7.83 5.68 -19.93
C GLU A 323 -9.12 5.08 -19.37
N ASP A 324 -9.04 3.97 -18.62
CA ASP A 324 -10.21 3.38 -17.96
C ASP A 324 -10.77 4.32 -16.90
N ILE A 325 -9.90 5.09 -16.22
CA ILE A 325 -10.31 6.13 -15.26
C ILE A 325 -11.01 7.27 -16.01
N ARG A 326 -10.49 7.70 -17.17
CA ARG A 326 -11.12 8.70 -18.02
C ARG A 326 -12.50 8.27 -18.47
N GLU A 327 -12.65 7.03 -18.98
CA GLU A 327 -13.95 6.47 -19.35
C GLU A 327 -14.96 6.46 -18.20
N ALA A 328 -14.49 6.20 -16.98
CA ALA A 328 -15.32 6.25 -15.78
C ALA A 328 -15.72 7.69 -15.40
N ILE A 329 -14.82 8.66 -15.53
CA ILE A 329 -15.10 10.09 -15.31
C ILE A 329 -16.13 10.59 -16.31
N ASP A 330 -16.01 10.26 -17.60
CA ASP A 330 -16.94 10.65 -18.65
C ASP A 330 -18.40 10.17 -18.40
N GLN A 331 -18.59 9.18 -17.52
CA GLN A 331 -19.91 8.69 -17.14
C GLN A 331 -20.54 9.47 -15.97
N VAL A 332 -19.80 10.33 -15.31
CA VAL A 332 -20.27 11.07 -14.13
C VAL A 332 -20.31 12.59 -14.32
N ILE A 333 -19.65 13.12 -15.35
CA ILE A 333 -19.66 14.56 -15.70
C ILE A 333 -20.83 14.96 -16.61
#